data_90d4abf5aa226b33770849122fa1e385
#
_entry.id   90d4abf5aa226b33770849122fa1e385
#
_cell.length_a   1.000
_cell.length_b   1.000
_cell.length_c   1.000
_cell.angle_alpha   90.00
_cell.angle_beta   90.00
_cell.angle_gamma   90.00
#
_symmetry.space_group_name_H-M   'P 1'
#
loop_
_entity.id
_entity.type
_entity.pdbx_description
1 polymer ?
#
loop_
_entity_poly.entity_id
_entity_poly.type
_entity_poly.pdbx_seq_one_letter_code
_entity_poly.pdbx_strand_id
1 'polypeptide(L)'
;MEKTYYLPAEWYKQSYIQLTWPHADTDWAYMLDEVETCFVRLATEIASRQPLLLVAPEFPAALADFPYRDQITFVKCPTNDTWARDHAFITLLEKHSDPQLLDFCFNGWGMKFAAHKDNLINSHLFKTGALNGDYINCRNFVLEGGSIESDGEGTLLTTSPCLLAPNRNDTLSRKDIEAYLMERFNLRQVLWLDYGYLAGDDTDSHVDTLARLCPDHAITYVQCVDKDDEHYGALRSMEDQLKTFRTLDGDPYRLLPLPMPEAIYDEDGERLPATYANFLIMNEAVLYPTYAQPENDARAAQVLAEAFPGREIVGIDCRALIKQHGSLHCVTMQYPESVKNQIAQ
;
A
#
# COMPACT_ATOMS: atom_id res chain seq x y z
N MET A 1 -21.30 -5.19 -26.11
CA MET A 1 -21.19 -4.26 -24.97
C MET A 1 -19.71 -3.93 -24.83
N GLU A 2 -19.38 -2.67 -24.68
CA GLU A 2 -18.01 -2.24 -24.41
C GLU A 2 -17.61 -2.74 -23.02
N LYS A 3 -16.41 -3.32 -22.89
CA LYS A 3 -15.93 -3.85 -21.61
C LYS A 3 -15.60 -2.67 -20.70
N THR A 4 -16.17 -2.65 -19.51
CA THR A 4 -15.97 -1.55 -18.56
C THR A 4 -15.14 -2.06 -17.38
N TYR A 5 -13.83 -1.85 -17.44
CA TYR A 5 -12.92 -2.15 -16.34
C TYR A 5 -13.02 -1.07 -15.25
N TYR A 6 -12.78 -1.46 -14.00
CA TYR A 6 -12.75 -0.55 -12.84
C TYR A 6 -11.63 -0.94 -11.87
N LEU A 7 -11.18 0.00 -11.09
CA LEU A 7 -10.21 -0.23 -10.00
C LEU A 7 -10.97 -0.72 -8.77
N PRO A 8 -10.79 -1.98 -8.33
CA PRO A 8 -11.47 -2.49 -7.13
C PRO A 8 -10.94 -1.82 -5.87
N ALA A 9 -11.76 -1.82 -4.80
CA ALA A 9 -11.31 -1.49 -3.47
C ALA A 9 -10.33 -2.56 -2.93
N GLU A 10 -9.46 -2.18 -1.98
CA GLU A 10 -8.53 -3.14 -1.38
C GLU A 10 -9.28 -4.27 -0.63
N TRP A 11 -10.44 -3.98 -0.05
CA TRP A 11 -11.28 -5.00 0.61
C TRP A 11 -12.07 -5.91 -0.33
N TYR A 12 -11.90 -5.77 -1.66
CA TYR A 12 -12.43 -6.75 -2.62
C TYR A 12 -11.77 -8.11 -2.39
N LYS A 13 -12.47 -9.21 -2.73
CA LYS A 13 -11.96 -10.57 -2.54
C LYS A 13 -10.64 -10.77 -3.28
N GLN A 14 -9.64 -11.30 -2.59
CA GLN A 14 -8.26 -11.38 -3.02
C GLN A 14 -7.83 -12.83 -3.25
N SER A 15 -6.87 -13.03 -4.17
CA SER A 15 -6.21 -14.30 -4.44
C SER A 15 -4.81 -14.40 -3.86
N TYR A 16 -4.05 -13.30 -3.88
CA TYR A 16 -2.68 -13.22 -3.38
C TYR A 16 -2.45 -11.94 -2.58
N ILE A 17 -1.52 -12.03 -1.64
CA ILE A 17 -0.72 -10.88 -1.20
C ILE A 17 0.70 -11.09 -1.71
N GLN A 18 1.30 -10.10 -2.36
CA GLN A 18 2.72 -10.09 -2.73
C GLN A 18 3.56 -9.52 -1.61
N LEU A 19 4.68 -10.19 -1.33
CA LEU A 19 5.84 -9.66 -0.62
C LEU A 19 7.06 -9.72 -1.55
N THR A 20 7.88 -8.67 -1.52
CA THR A 20 9.22 -8.66 -2.10
C THR A 20 10.22 -8.73 -0.96
N TRP A 21 10.99 -9.83 -0.87
CA TRP A 21 11.76 -10.18 0.30
C TRP A 21 13.06 -9.39 0.45
N PRO A 22 13.43 -8.92 1.67
CA PRO A 22 14.70 -8.27 1.91
C PRO A 22 15.87 -9.25 1.74
N HIS A 23 17.02 -8.73 1.31
CA HIS A 23 18.25 -9.52 1.16
C HIS A 23 19.50 -8.65 1.31
N ALA A 24 20.68 -9.27 1.30
CA ALA A 24 21.94 -8.61 1.59
C ALA A 24 22.33 -7.49 0.61
N ASP A 25 21.70 -7.41 -0.58
CA ASP A 25 21.96 -6.36 -1.57
C ASP A 25 20.85 -5.27 -1.56
N THR A 26 19.98 -5.24 -0.54
CA THR A 26 18.99 -4.19 -0.31
C THR A 26 19.47 -3.23 0.76
N ASP A 27 18.77 -2.12 0.93
CA ASP A 27 19.09 -1.13 1.98
C ASP A 27 18.89 -1.68 3.42
N TRP A 28 18.33 -2.89 3.54
CA TRP A 28 18.17 -3.65 4.78
C TRP A 28 19.43 -4.40 5.26
N ALA A 29 20.51 -4.43 4.45
CA ALA A 29 21.70 -5.25 4.72
C ALA A 29 22.28 -5.08 6.14
N TYR A 30 22.22 -3.86 6.70
CA TYR A 30 22.76 -3.55 8.03
C TYR A 30 21.90 -4.07 9.20
N MET A 31 20.63 -4.44 8.94
CA MET A 31 19.70 -4.94 9.94
C MET A 31 18.86 -6.13 9.42
N LEU A 32 19.43 -6.94 8.54
CA LEU A 32 18.72 -7.99 7.80
C LEU A 32 17.98 -8.97 8.72
N ASP A 33 18.60 -9.44 9.80
CA ASP A 33 17.99 -10.39 10.75
C ASP A 33 16.74 -9.79 11.44
N GLU A 34 16.77 -8.47 11.74
CA GLU A 34 15.66 -7.78 12.39
C GLU A 34 14.48 -7.63 11.42
N VAL A 35 14.74 -7.19 10.19
CA VAL A 35 13.69 -7.02 9.18
C VAL A 35 13.14 -8.37 8.71
N GLU A 36 13.96 -9.41 8.55
CA GLU A 36 13.50 -10.76 8.22
C GLU A 36 12.57 -11.31 9.30
N THR A 37 12.82 -11.02 10.57
CA THR A 37 11.90 -11.40 11.66
C THR A 37 10.50 -10.79 11.45
N CYS A 38 10.42 -9.53 11.08
CA CYS A 38 9.16 -8.86 10.74
C CYS A 38 8.50 -9.51 9.50
N PHE A 39 9.27 -9.75 8.44
CA PHE A 39 8.78 -10.37 7.21
C PHE A 39 8.29 -11.82 7.42
N VAL A 40 8.95 -12.61 8.24
CA VAL A 40 8.48 -13.97 8.64
C VAL A 40 7.15 -13.87 9.36
N ARG A 41 6.97 -12.88 10.25
CA ARG A 41 5.69 -12.66 10.93
C ARG A 41 4.60 -12.26 9.92
N LEU A 42 4.87 -11.34 9.01
CA LEU A 42 3.95 -10.96 7.92
C LEU A 42 3.59 -12.17 7.05
N ALA A 43 4.59 -12.90 6.58
CA ALA A 43 4.38 -14.09 5.76
C ALA A 43 3.52 -15.14 6.49
N THR A 44 3.70 -15.32 7.81
CA THR A 44 2.91 -16.23 8.63
C THR A 44 1.45 -15.81 8.70
N GLU A 45 1.18 -14.53 8.99
CA GLU A 45 -0.19 -14.03 9.09
C GLU A 45 -0.90 -14.05 7.73
N ILE A 46 -0.19 -13.77 6.66
CA ILE A 46 -0.71 -13.85 5.30
C ILE A 46 -0.98 -15.30 4.91
N ALA A 47 0.05 -16.17 4.95
CA ALA A 47 -0.04 -17.53 4.42
C ALA A 47 -0.96 -18.45 5.23
N SER A 48 -1.22 -18.13 6.51
CA SER A 48 -2.22 -18.85 7.32
C SER A 48 -3.67 -18.59 6.88
N ARG A 49 -3.93 -17.53 6.10
CA ARG A 49 -5.29 -17.11 5.70
C ARG A 49 -5.52 -17.12 4.20
N GLN A 50 -4.51 -16.74 3.41
CA GLN A 50 -4.62 -16.69 1.95
C GLN A 50 -3.24 -16.86 1.29
N PRO A 51 -3.19 -17.22 -0.02
CA PRO A 51 -1.93 -17.45 -0.72
C PRO A 51 -1.01 -16.22 -0.73
N LEU A 52 0.29 -16.50 -0.61
CA LEU A 52 1.38 -15.53 -0.65
C LEU A 52 2.14 -15.66 -1.98
N LEU A 53 2.26 -14.55 -2.72
CA LEU A 53 3.19 -14.41 -3.84
C LEU A 53 4.51 -13.83 -3.31
N LEU A 54 5.57 -14.61 -3.35
CA LEU A 54 6.87 -14.23 -2.81
C LEU A 54 7.85 -13.96 -3.94
N VAL A 55 8.40 -12.76 -3.99
CA VAL A 55 9.40 -12.34 -4.98
C VAL A 55 10.74 -12.11 -4.27
N ALA A 56 11.80 -12.76 -4.75
CA ALA A 56 13.16 -12.55 -4.25
C ALA A 56 14.20 -13.10 -5.24
N PRO A 57 15.49 -12.70 -5.15
CA PRO A 57 16.57 -13.29 -5.94
C PRO A 57 16.80 -14.77 -5.65
N GLU A 58 16.60 -15.21 -4.40
CA GLU A 58 16.66 -16.60 -3.97
C GLU A 58 15.54 -16.86 -2.94
N PHE A 59 15.14 -18.14 -2.80
CA PHE A 59 14.17 -18.50 -1.76
C PHE A 59 14.75 -18.20 -0.37
N PRO A 60 14.06 -17.41 0.49
CA PRO A 60 14.61 -17.00 1.77
C PRO A 60 14.92 -18.17 2.70
N ALA A 61 16.13 -18.21 3.27
CA ALA A 61 16.52 -19.23 4.23
C ALA A 61 15.64 -19.18 5.50
N ALA A 62 15.18 -18.01 5.89
CA ALA A 62 14.26 -17.82 7.01
C ALA A 62 12.90 -18.53 6.83
N LEU A 63 12.54 -18.92 5.61
CA LEU A 63 11.31 -19.68 5.28
C LEU A 63 11.59 -21.16 4.93
N ALA A 64 12.78 -21.70 5.23
CA ALA A 64 13.13 -23.09 4.89
C ALA A 64 12.16 -24.10 5.52
N ASP A 65 11.83 -23.94 6.80
CA ASP A 65 10.92 -24.79 7.56
C ASP A 65 9.54 -24.14 7.81
N PHE A 66 9.11 -23.28 6.86
CA PHE A 66 7.90 -22.50 7.02
C PHE A 66 6.65 -23.39 7.00
N PRO A 67 5.74 -23.30 8.00
CA PRO A 67 4.61 -24.21 8.15
C PRO A 67 3.55 -24.11 7.04
N TYR A 68 3.50 -22.98 6.34
CA TYR A 68 2.55 -22.71 5.23
C TYR A 68 3.27 -22.68 3.87
N ARG A 69 4.29 -23.51 3.68
CA ARG A 69 5.12 -23.52 2.46
C ARG A 69 4.32 -23.73 1.18
N ASP A 70 3.26 -24.52 1.22
CA ASP A 70 2.31 -24.82 0.13
C ASP A 70 1.38 -23.64 -0.20
N GLN A 71 1.31 -22.62 0.65
CA GLN A 71 0.60 -21.38 0.35
C GLN A 71 1.50 -20.36 -0.38
N ILE A 72 2.80 -20.63 -0.53
CA ILE A 72 3.74 -19.72 -1.17
C ILE A 72 3.91 -20.06 -2.64
N THR A 73 3.56 -19.13 -3.51
CA THR A 73 4.03 -19.07 -4.90
C THR A 73 5.31 -18.26 -4.95
N PHE A 74 6.45 -18.92 -5.12
CA PHE A 74 7.73 -18.26 -5.17
C PHE A 74 8.13 -17.94 -6.62
N VAL A 75 8.53 -16.68 -6.86
CA VAL A 75 9.07 -16.24 -8.14
C VAL A 75 10.47 -15.67 -7.93
N LYS A 76 11.47 -16.36 -8.52
CA LYS A 76 12.85 -15.90 -8.50
C LYS A 76 13.01 -14.68 -9.41
N CYS A 77 13.35 -13.54 -8.84
CA CYS A 77 13.51 -12.28 -9.56
C CYS A 77 14.54 -11.38 -8.85
N PRO A 78 15.49 -10.74 -9.57
CA PRO A 78 16.33 -9.71 -8.99
C PRO A 78 15.51 -8.50 -8.54
N THR A 79 15.79 -7.97 -7.35
CA THR A 79 15.10 -6.80 -6.78
C THR A 79 16.11 -5.75 -6.33
N ASN A 80 15.69 -4.49 -6.23
CA ASN A 80 16.47 -3.45 -5.56
C ASN A 80 16.09 -3.39 -4.07
N ASP A 81 14.77 -3.48 -3.76
CA ASP A 81 14.24 -3.35 -2.40
C ASP A 81 12.91 -4.10 -2.25
N THR A 82 12.15 -3.81 -1.18
CA THR A 82 11.03 -4.61 -0.65
C THR A 82 9.66 -4.00 -0.86
N TRP A 83 9.55 -2.83 -1.44
CA TRP A 83 8.36 -1.97 -1.44
C TRP A 83 7.32 -2.40 -2.48
N ALA A 84 6.75 -3.60 -2.27
CA ALA A 84 5.82 -4.22 -3.20
C ALA A 84 4.60 -3.35 -3.51
N ARG A 85 4.13 -2.54 -2.55
CA ARG A 85 3.01 -1.61 -2.75
C ARG A 85 3.23 -0.68 -3.93
N ASP A 86 4.46 -0.23 -4.13
CA ASP A 86 4.75 0.86 -5.06
C ASP A 86 5.22 0.39 -6.43
N HIS A 87 5.80 -0.81 -6.52
CA HIS A 87 6.26 -1.36 -7.79
C HIS A 87 5.37 -2.44 -8.40
N ALA A 88 4.44 -3.04 -7.63
CA ALA A 88 3.63 -4.14 -8.13
C ALA A 88 2.50 -3.67 -9.07
N PHE A 89 1.88 -4.61 -9.79
CA PHE A 89 0.76 -4.32 -10.68
C PHE A 89 -0.42 -3.67 -9.95
N ILE A 90 -0.99 -2.64 -10.56
CA ILE A 90 -2.34 -2.17 -10.23
C ILE A 90 -3.33 -2.96 -11.11
N THR A 91 -4.33 -3.58 -10.49
CA THR A 91 -5.23 -4.51 -11.19
C THR A 91 -6.61 -3.92 -11.41
N LEU A 92 -7.10 -3.95 -12.64
CA LEU A 92 -8.48 -3.62 -12.96
C LEU A 92 -9.30 -4.87 -13.21
N LEU A 93 -10.56 -4.82 -12.83
CA LEU A 93 -11.53 -5.89 -13.00
C LEU A 93 -12.65 -5.52 -13.96
N GLU A 94 -13.16 -6.53 -14.66
CA GLU A 94 -14.41 -6.52 -15.42
C GLU A 94 -15.12 -7.84 -15.18
N LYS A 95 -16.43 -7.83 -15.09
CA LYS A 95 -17.24 -8.95 -14.60
C LYS A 95 -17.11 -10.26 -15.43
N HIS A 96 -16.81 -10.14 -16.73
CA HIS A 96 -16.83 -11.28 -17.68
C HIS A 96 -15.54 -11.36 -18.51
N SER A 97 -14.46 -10.77 -18.02
CA SER A 97 -13.18 -10.73 -18.73
C SER A 97 -12.03 -11.05 -17.77
N ASP A 98 -10.90 -11.43 -18.34
CA ASP A 98 -9.68 -11.53 -17.57
C ASP A 98 -9.31 -10.16 -16.96
N PRO A 99 -8.71 -10.14 -15.77
CA PRO A 99 -8.27 -8.90 -15.15
C PRO A 99 -7.20 -8.20 -16.00
N GLN A 100 -7.11 -6.88 -15.92
CA GLN A 100 -6.01 -6.13 -16.49
C GLN A 100 -4.95 -5.88 -15.43
N LEU A 101 -3.71 -6.26 -15.75
CA LEU A 101 -2.52 -6.06 -14.92
C LEU A 101 -1.78 -4.83 -15.47
N LEU A 102 -1.97 -3.67 -14.83
CA LEU A 102 -1.37 -2.42 -15.26
C LEU A 102 0.04 -2.28 -14.70
N ASP A 103 1.02 -2.22 -15.60
CA ASP A 103 2.43 -2.03 -15.27
C ASP A 103 2.80 -0.55 -15.42
N PHE A 104 2.70 0.21 -14.32
CA PHE A 104 3.13 1.61 -14.25
C PHE A 104 4.64 1.72 -14.05
N CYS A 105 5.20 2.88 -14.37
CA CYS A 105 6.61 3.15 -14.09
C CYS A 105 6.80 3.37 -12.59
N PHE A 106 7.66 2.56 -11.98
CA PHE A 106 8.23 2.81 -10.67
C PHE A 106 9.64 3.35 -10.84
N ASN A 107 9.91 4.56 -10.36
CA ASN A 107 11.20 5.23 -10.54
C ASN A 107 11.90 5.59 -9.22
N GLY A 108 11.58 4.89 -8.12
CA GLY A 108 12.17 5.13 -6.81
C GLY A 108 11.73 6.44 -6.19
N TRP A 109 10.43 6.70 -6.17
CA TRP A 109 9.77 7.87 -5.54
C TRP A 109 10.32 9.21 -6.06
N GLY A 110 10.33 9.35 -7.38
CA GLY A 110 10.86 10.55 -8.01
C GLY A 110 12.38 10.56 -8.14
N MET A 111 13.00 9.40 -8.43
CA MET A 111 14.45 9.21 -8.65
C MET A 111 15.32 9.42 -7.39
N LYS A 112 14.76 9.22 -6.20
CA LYS A 112 15.51 9.29 -4.93
C LYS A 112 16.34 8.04 -4.68
N PHE A 113 15.85 6.86 -5.14
CA PHE A 113 16.44 5.55 -4.91
C PHE A 113 16.58 4.73 -6.19
N ALA A 114 17.42 3.70 -6.15
CA ALA A 114 17.56 2.76 -7.26
C ALA A 114 16.28 1.91 -7.43
N ALA A 115 15.70 1.90 -8.63
CA ALA A 115 14.45 1.20 -8.93
C ALA A 115 14.51 0.34 -10.20
N HIS A 116 15.68 0.23 -10.85
CA HIS A 116 15.79 -0.39 -12.17
C HIS A 116 15.48 -1.88 -12.21
N LYS A 117 15.65 -2.60 -11.08
CA LYS A 117 15.27 -4.02 -10.98
C LYS A 117 13.79 -4.13 -10.61
N ASP A 118 13.33 -3.35 -9.60
CA ASP A 118 11.95 -3.40 -9.10
C ASP A 118 10.96 -3.02 -10.19
N ASN A 119 11.28 -2.02 -11.00
CA ASN A 119 10.50 -1.61 -12.17
C ASN A 119 10.41 -2.70 -13.28
N LEU A 120 11.07 -3.85 -13.13
CA LEU A 120 11.00 -4.99 -14.04
C LEU A 120 10.27 -6.21 -13.43
N ILE A 121 9.95 -6.18 -12.15
CA ILE A 121 9.30 -7.31 -11.45
C ILE A 121 7.98 -7.67 -12.12
N ASN A 122 7.13 -6.70 -12.43
CA ASN A 122 5.85 -6.91 -13.08
C ASN A 122 5.98 -7.66 -14.41
N SER A 123 6.86 -7.19 -15.28
CA SER A 123 7.08 -7.86 -16.57
C SER A 123 7.65 -9.27 -16.42
N HIS A 124 8.41 -9.53 -15.35
CA HIS A 124 8.92 -10.86 -15.01
C HIS A 124 7.80 -11.78 -14.50
N LEU A 125 6.98 -11.31 -13.55
CA LEU A 125 5.82 -12.04 -13.03
C LEU A 125 4.86 -12.44 -14.16
N PHE A 126 4.57 -11.53 -15.08
CA PHE A 126 3.72 -11.83 -16.23
C PHE A 126 4.32 -12.91 -17.13
N LYS A 127 5.61 -12.80 -17.49
CA LYS A 127 6.31 -13.77 -18.36
C LYS A 127 6.41 -15.17 -17.74
N THR A 128 6.49 -15.29 -16.43
CA THR A 128 6.53 -16.59 -15.75
C THR A 128 5.15 -17.24 -15.62
N GLY A 129 4.08 -16.52 -15.94
CA GLY A 129 2.71 -17.00 -15.79
C GLY A 129 2.26 -17.13 -14.32
N ALA A 130 2.94 -16.47 -13.39
CA ALA A 130 2.58 -16.47 -11.97
C ALA A 130 1.21 -15.84 -11.70
N LEU A 131 0.84 -14.88 -12.54
CA LEU A 131 -0.43 -14.14 -12.46
C LEU A 131 -1.24 -14.34 -13.75
N ASN A 132 -2.56 -14.48 -13.61
CA ASN A 132 -3.51 -14.51 -14.71
C ASN A 132 -4.02 -13.09 -14.99
N GLY A 133 -4.12 -12.72 -16.28
CA GLY A 133 -4.66 -11.43 -16.72
C GLY A 133 -4.00 -10.91 -17.98
N ASP A 134 -4.54 -9.81 -18.48
CA ASP A 134 -4.01 -9.10 -19.64
C ASP A 134 -2.95 -8.07 -19.19
N TYR A 135 -1.72 -8.17 -19.69
CA TYR A 135 -0.68 -7.18 -19.41
C TYR A 135 -0.95 -5.87 -20.13
N ILE A 136 -1.07 -4.79 -19.36
CA ILE A 136 -1.26 -3.43 -19.90
C ILE A 136 -0.03 -2.58 -19.56
N ASN A 137 0.70 -2.16 -20.59
CA ASN A 137 1.86 -1.30 -20.42
C ASN A 137 1.44 0.15 -20.17
N CYS A 138 1.65 0.64 -18.95
CA CYS A 138 1.42 2.02 -18.51
C CYS A 138 2.72 2.74 -18.13
N ARG A 139 3.89 2.22 -18.55
CA ARG A 139 5.22 2.72 -18.13
C ARG A 139 5.60 4.11 -18.65
N ASN A 140 4.71 4.73 -19.42
CA ASN A 140 4.81 6.14 -19.78
C ASN A 140 4.27 7.09 -18.69
N PHE A 141 3.75 6.54 -17.58
CA PHE A 141 3.24 7.28 -16.44
C PHE A 141 3.83 6.72 -15.15
N VAL A 142 4.37 7.57 -14.29
CA VAL A 142 4.91 7.18 -12.98
C VAL A 142 3.75 7.16 -11.98
N LEU A 143 3.54 6.00 -11.34
CA LEU A 143 2.51 5.84 -10.32
C LEU A 143 2.92 4.73 -9.35
N GLU A 144 2.91 5.06 -8.09
CA GLU A 144 3.09 4.14 -6.97
C GLU A 144 1.73 3.72 -6.39
N GLY A 145 1.57 2.43 -6.03
CA GLY A 145 0.31 1.94 -5.47
C GLY A 145 -0.05 2.58 -4.13
N GLY A 146 0.94 2.97 -3.32
CA GLY A 146 0.74 3.68 -2.04
C GLY A 146 0.23 5.12 -2.19
N SER A 147 0.35 5.70 -3.39
CA SER A 147 -0.13 7.05 -3.68
C SER A 147 -1.63 7.15 -3.93
N ILE A 148 -2.34 6.02 -4.04
CA ILE A 148 -3.76 5.97 -4.41
C ILE A 148 -4.56 5.03 -3.52
N GLU A 149 -5.81 5.40 -3.25
CA GLU A 149 -6.84 4.59 -2.59
C GLU A 149 -8.11 4.55 -3.44
N SER A 150 -8.78 3.40 -3.52
CA SER A 150 -10.03 3.23 -4.28
C SER A 150 -11.15 2.66 -3.42
N ASP A 151 -12.38 3.17 -3.59
CA ASP A 151 -13.58 2.59 -3.00
C ASP A 151 -14.18 1.42 -3.84
N GLY A 152 -13.65 1.19 -5.06
CA GLY A 152 -14.21 0.22 -5.99
C GLY A 152 -15.49 0.68 -6.69
N GLU A 153 -15.99 1.86 -6.40
CA GLU A 153 -17.25 2.41 -6.89
C GLU A 153 -17.06 3.66 -7.78
N GLY A 154 -15.81 4.01 -8.06
CA GLY A 154 -15.41 5.11 -8.93
C GLY A 154 -14.86 6.33 -8.22
N THR A 155 -14.56 6.24 -6.93
CA THR A 155 -13.81 7.27 -6.19
C THR A 155 -12.36 6.85 -6.02
N LEU A 156 -11.45 7.77 -6.28
CA LEU A 156 -10.03 7.67 -5.93
C LEU A 156 -9.67 8.75 -4.90
N LEU A 157 -8.92 8.38 -3.86
CA LEU A 157 -8.30 9.31 -2.93
C LEU A 157 -6.80 9.32 -3.16
N THR A 158 -6.19 10.51 -3.21
CA THR A 158 -4.76 10.72 -3.41
C THR A 158 -4.29 12.00 -2.75
N THR A 159 -2.98 12.28 -2.81
CA THR A 159 -2.40 13.53 -2.30
C THR A 159 -1.80 14.38 -3.41
N SER A 160 -1.94 15.70 -3.30
CA SER A 160 -1.30 16.64 -4.23
C SER A 160 0.22 16.66 -4.09
N PRO A 161 0.80 16.64 -2.86
CA PRO A 161 2.24 16.63 -2.70
C PRO A 161 2.90 15.47 -3.44
N CYS A 162 2.31 14.27 -3.41
CA CYS A 162 2.87 13.10 -4.08
C CYS A 162 2.73 13.17 -5.62
N LEU A 163 1.50 13.25 -6.13
CA LEU A 163 1.29 13.14 -7.58
C LEU A 163 1.84 14.35 -8.37
N LEU A 164 2.05 15.48 -7.70
CA LEU A 164 2.65 16.69 -8.30
C LEU A 164 4.12 16.87 -7.91
N ALA A 165 4.73 15.88 -7.23
CA ALA A 165 6.12 15.94 -6.84
C ALA A 165 7.05 15.91 -8.07
N PRO A 166 8.23 16.57 -7.98
CA PRO A 166 9.22 16.55 -9.05
C PRO A 166 9.65 15.13 -9.44
N ASN A 167 10.08 14.97 -10.69
CA ASN A 167 10.60 13.72 -11.26
C ASN A 167 9.57 12.57 -11.36
N ARG A 168 8.28 12.81 -11.16
CA ARG A 168 7.24 11.82 -11.50
C ARG A 168 6.65 12.11 -12.88
N ASN A 169 5.70 13.04 -12.96
CA ASN A 169 5.02 13.37 -14.21
C ASN A 169 5.08 14.88 -14.48
N ASP A 170 6.27 15.47 -14.44
CA ASP A 170 6.53 16.92 -14.43
C ASP A 170 5.92 17.70 -15.60
N THR A 171 5.66 17.03 -16.72
CA THR A 171 5.08 17.66 -17.91
C THR A 171 3.56 17.77 -17.83
N LEU A 172 2.92 17.17 -16.82
CA LEU A 172 1.48 17.12 -16.64
C LEU A 172 1.04 18.03 -15.52
N SER A 173 -0.04 18.76 -15.76
CA SER A 173 -0.74 19.51 -14.70
C SER A 173 -1.60 18.58 -13.85
N ARG A 174 -2.04 19.04 -12.65
CA ARG A 174 -3.02 18.32 -11.81
C ARG A 174 -4.25 17.87 -12.63
N LYS A 175 -4.73 18.73 -13.51
CA LYS A 175 -5.88 18.43 -14.38
C LYS A 175 -5.58 17.32 -15.37
N ASP A 176 -4.38 17.29 -15.94
CA ASP A 176 -3.98 16.25 -16.89
C ASP A 176 -3.81 14.90 -16.18
N ILE A 177 -3.20 14.89 -14.99
CA ILE A 177 -3.06 13.70 -14.15
C ILE A 177 -4.44 13.17 -13.74
N GLU A 178 -5.34 14.04 -13.28
CA GLU A 178 -6.71 13.68 -12.91
C GLU A 178 -7.45 13.06 -14.10
N ALA A 179 -7.40 13.70 -15.27
CA ALA A 179 -8.04 13.20 -16.48
C ALA A 179 -7.48 11.80 -16.88
N TYR A 180 -6.16 11.61 -16.80
CA TYR A 180 -5.53 10.33 -17.07
C TYR A 180 -6.01 9.25 -16.10
N LEU A 181 -6.04 9.52 -14.79
CA LEU A 181 -6.48 8.56 -13.78
C LEU A 181 -7.98 8.24 -13.92
N MET A 182 -8.81 9.26 -14.18
CA MET A 182 -10.25 9.08 -14.41
C MET A 182 -10.52 8.15 -15.60
N GLU A 183 -9.82 8.36 -16.71
CA GLU A 183 -9.94 7.51 -17.91
C GLU A 183 -9.40 6.11 -17.64
N ARG A 184 -8.18 6.01 -17.06
CA ARG A 184 -7.48 4.74 -16.88
C ARG A 184 -8.19 3.80 -15.91
N PHE A 185 -8.75 4.32 -14.83
CA PHE A 185 -9.40 3.56 -13.77
C PHE A 185 -10.93 3.60 -13.84
N ASN A 186 -11.48 4.28 -14.86
CA ASN A 186 -12.92 4.49 -15.01
C ASN A 186 -13.57 5.12 -13.77
N LEU A 187 -12.95 6.23 -13.30
CA LEU A 187 -13.40 6.93 -12.11
C LEU A 187 -14.50 7.94 -12.44
N ARG A 188 -15.29 8.29 -11.42
CA ARG A 188 -16.29 9.35 -11.42
C ARG A 188 -15.82 10.59 -10.64
N GLN A 189 -14.89 10.41 -9.68
CA GLN A 189 -14.27 11.51 -8.95
C GLN A 189 -12.87 11.15 -8.44
N VAL A 190 -12.04 12.17 -8.24
CA VAL A 190 -10.76 12.09 -7.54
C VAL A 190 -10.79 13.06 -6.38
N LEU A 191 -10.56 12.55 -5.17
CA LEU A 191 -10.45 13.33 -3.95
C LEU A 191 -8.98 13.61 -3.70
N TRP A 192 -8.59 14.88 -3.76
CA TRP A 192 -7.22 15.31 -3.57
C TRP A 192 -7.02 15.87 -2.15
N LEU A 193 -6.14 15.24 -1.38
CA LEU A 193 -5.64 15.81 -0.13
C LEU A 193 -4.48 16.76 -0.45
N ASP A 194 -4.64 18.01 -0.03
CA ASP A 194 -3.62 19.06 -0.22
C ASP A 194 -2.77 19.26 1.04
N TYR A 195 -3.15 18.64 2.15
CA TYR A 195 -2.54 18.77 3.46
C TYR A 195 -2.24 17.41 4.08
N GLY A 196 -1.31 17.40 5.02
CA GLY A 196 -0.84 16.21 5.74
C GLY A 196 0.55 15.79 5.26
N TYR A 197 1.38 15.42 6.21
CA TYR A 197 2.69 14.80 5.99
C TYR A 197 3.12 14.07 7.24
N LEU A 198 4.14 13.23 7.13
CA LEU A 198 4.86 12.64 8.25
C LEU A 198 6.35 12.98 8.11
N ALA A 199 6.97 13.43 9.20
CA ALA A 199 8.43 13.61 9.23
C ALA A 199 9.11 12.27 9.00
N GLY A 200 10.15 12.25 8.17
CA GLY A 200 10.85 11.03 7.76
C GLY A 200 10.21 10.27 6.60
N ASP A 201 9.08 10.71 6.05
CA ASP A 201 8.50 10.08 4.86
C ASP A 201 9.27 10.46 3.59
N ASP A 202 9.70 9.45 2.82
CA ASP A 202 10.44 9.61 1.57
C ASP A 202 9.56 9.60 0.31
N THR A 203 8.25 9.37 0.47
CA THR A 203 7.31 9.17 -0.63
C THR A 203 6.66 10.44 -1.16
N ASP A 204 6.92 11.59 -0.56
CA ASP A 204 6.23 12.87 -0.78
C ASP A 204 4.76 12.81 -0.31
N SER A 205 4.51 12.22 0.84
CA SER A 205 3.18 12.09 1.47
C SER A 205 2.22 11.16 0.72
N HIS A 206 2.62 9.89 0.55
CA HIS A 206 1.70 8.85 0.10
C HIS A 206 0.41 8.83 0.92
N VAL A 207 -0.72 8.68 0.26
CA VAL A 207 -2.03 8.72 0.95
C VAL A 207 -2.21 7.57 1.93
N ASP A 208 -1.60 6.41 1.68
CA ASP A 208 -1.67 5.22 2.54
C ASP A 208 -0.96 5.37 3.89
N THR A 209 -0.17 6.43 4.06
CA THR A 209 0.43 6.82 5.35
C THR A 209 -0.45 7.80 6.15
N LEU A 210 -1.46 8.41 5.51
CA LEU A 210 -2.24 9.52 6.05
C LEU A 210 -3.73 9.21 6.21
N ALA A 211 -4.36 8.67 5.16
CA ALA A 211 -5.81 8.42 5.13
C ALA A 211 -6.15 7.26 4.19
N ARG A 212 -7.08 6.39 4.61
CA ARG A 212 -7.47 5.20 3.88
C ARG A 212 -8.99 5.15 3.69
N LEU A 213 -9.42 4.82 2.46
CA LEU A 213 -10.82 4.50 2.21
C LEU A 213 -11.19 3.16 2.88
N CYS A 214 -12.38 3.09 3.43
CA CYS A 214 -12.93 1.92 4.11
C CYS A 214 -14.35 1.63 3.62
N PRO A 215 -14.91 0.42 3.87
CA PRO A 215 -16.30 0.12 3.56
C PRO A 215 -17.29 1.13 4.18
N ASP A 216 -18.51 1.14 3.66
CA ASP A 216 -19.62 1.98 4.15
C ASP A 216 -19.29 3.48 4.17
N HIS A 217 -18.60 3.96 3.11
CA HIS A 217 -18.20 5.37 2.93
C HIS A 217 -17.45 5.94 4.14
N ALA A 218 -16.61 5.13 4.79
CA ALA A 218 -15.76 5.58 5.86
C ALA A 218 -14.35 5.93 5.34
N ILE A 219 -13.68 6.85 6.05
CA ILE A 219 -12.27 7.17 5.87
C ILE A 219 -11.61 7.09 7.25
N THR A 220 -10.62 6.19 7.39
CA THR A 220 -9.68 6.25 8.52
C THR A 220 -8.57 7.24 8.18
N TYR A 221 -8.12 8.03 9.16
CA TYR A 221 -7.09 9.03 8.96
C TYR A 221 -6.27 9.26 10.23
N VAL A 222 -5.02 9.65 10.08
CA VAL A 222 -4.15 9.98 11.22
C VAL A 222 -4.57 11.30 11.85
N GLN A 223 -4.83 11.28 13.16
CA GLN A 223 -5.19 12.46 13.93
C GLN A 223 -4.11 12.78 14.96
N CYS A 224 -3.50 13.95 14.84
CA CYS A 224 -2.62 14.51 15.86
C CYS A 224 -3.44 15.41 16.80
N VAL A 225 -3.45 15.08 18.09
CA VAL A 225 -4.15 15.86 19.13
C VAL A 225 -3.21 16.74 19.93
N ASP A 226 -1.91 16.45 19.93
CA ASP A 226 -0.88 17.23 20.59
C ASP A 226 -0.57 18.49 19.79
N LYS A 227 -0.85 19.65 20.36
CA LYS A 227 -0.64 20.95 19.70
C LYS A 227 0.81 21.37 19.59
N ASP A 228 1.66 20.73 20.38
CA ASP A 228 3.10 20.99 20.41
C ASP A 228 3.86 20.08 19.43
N ASP A 229 3.20 19.06 18.85
CA ASP A 229 3.77 18.20 17.81
C ASP A 229 3.85 18.95 16.47
N GLU A 230 4.97 18.80 15.77
CA GLU A 230 5.22 19.42 14.45
C GLU A 230 4.15 19.13 13.39
N HIS A 231 3.49 17.96 13.46
CA HIS A 231 2.46 17.54 12.51
C HIS A 231 1.08 18.13 12.79
N TYR A 232 0.85 18.69 14.00
CA TYR A 232 -0.49 19.13 14.42
C TYR A 232 -1.17 20.03 13.39
N GLY A 233 -0.46 21.05 12.91
CA GLY A 233 -1.02 22.03 11.98
C GLY A 233 -1.43 21.41 10.63
N ALA A 234 -0.58 20.56 10.08
CA ALA A 234 -0.80 19.92 8.79
C ALA A 234 -1.89 18.83 8.87
N LEU A 235 -1.85 17.97 9.90
CA LEU A 235 -2.85 16.92 10.09
C LEU A 235 -4.23 17.49 10.47
N ARG A 236 -4.26 18.61 11.19
CA ARG A 236 -5.50 19.34 11.46
C ARG A 236 -6.12 19.91 10.18
N SER A 237 -5.30 20.49 9.30
CA SER A 237 -5.75 21.00 8.01
C SER A 237 -6.26 19.85 7.10
N MET A 238 -5.60 18.70 7.13
CA MET A 238 -6.05 17.47 6.45
C MET A 238 -7.42 17.03 6.98
N GLU A 239 -7.60 16.96 8.30
CA GLU A 239 -8.89 16.60 8.91
C GLU A 239 -10.01 17.56 8.48
N ASP A 240 -9.73 18.86 8.47
CA ASP A 240 -10.72 19.85 8.05
C ASP A 240 -11.04 19.72 6.54
N GLN A 241 -10.08 19.36 5.71
CA GLN A 241 -10.31 19.07 4.30
C GLN A 241 -11.12 17.77 4.12
N LEU A 242 -10.82 16.68 4.84
CA LEU A 242 -11.59 15.43 4.82
C LEU A 242 -13.07 15.65 5.12
N LYS A 243 -13.42 16.56 6.04
CA LYS A 243 -14.82 16.94 6.36
C LYS A 243 -15.55 17.57 5.17
N THR A 244 -14.83 18.12 4.20
CA THR A 244 -15.43 18.71 3.00
C THR A 244 -15.72 17.68 1.91
N PHE A 245 -15.10 16.51 1.95
CA PHE A 245 -15.28 15.48 0.95
C PHE A 245 -16.70 14.90 0.97
N ARG A 246 -17.17 14.53 -0.21
CA ARG A 246 -18.51 13.97 -0.40
C ARG A 246 -18.40 12.68 -1.22
N THR A 247 -19.25 11.74 -0.89
CA THR A 247 -19.48 10.53 -1.70
C THR A 247 -20.09 10.92 -3.05
N LEU A 248 -20.16 9.97 -3.97
CA LEU A 248 -20.79 10.18 -5.26
C LEU A 248 -22.30 10.54 -5.17
N ASP A 249 -22.93 10.18 -4.06
CA ASP A 249 -24.33 10.54 -3.78
C ASP A 249 -24.49 11.89 -3.08
N GLY A 250 -23.35 12.56 -2.75
CA GLY A 250 -23.33 13.87 -2.11
C GLY A 250 -23.30 13.85 -0.58
N ASP A 251 -23.26 12.68 0.04
CA ASP A 251 -23.20 12.53 1.49
C ASP A 251 -21.78 12.74 2.03
N PRO A 252 -21.61 13.21 3.29
CA PRO A 252 -20.30 13.29 3.91
C PRO A 252 -19.76 11.88 4.22
N TYR A 253 -18.43 11.71 4.13
CA TYR A 253 -17.77 10.50 4.61
C TYR A 253 -17.84 10.39 6.14
N ARG A 254 -17.95 9.15 6.64
CA ARG A 254 -17.77 8.85 8.06
C ARG A 254 -16.28 8.84 8.38
N LEU A 255 -15.82 9.79 9.18
CA LEU A 255 -14.40 9.95 9.52
C LEU A 255 -14.07 9.19 10.81
N LEU A 256 -13.04 8.34 10.75
CA LEU A 256 -12.59 7.48 11.84
C LEU A 256 -11.12 7.83 12.18
N PRO A 257 -10.88 8.59 13.26
CA PRO A 257 -9.55 9.05 13.62
C PRO A 257 -8.70 7.93 14.22
N LEU A 258 -7.59 7.60 13.55
CA LEU A 258 -6.52 6.79 14.09
C LEU A 258 -5.61 7.65 14.97
N PRO A 259 -5.15 7.15 16.12
CA PRO A 259 -4.21 7.92 16.94
C PRO A 259 -2.91 8.11 16.16
N MET A 260 -2.24 9.23 16.39
CA MET A 260 -0.86 9.39 15.98
C MET A 260 0.04 8.66 16.98
N PRO A 261 1.01 7.83 16.53
CA PRO A 261 2.00 7.25 17.42
C PRO A 261 2.83 8.35 18.13
N GLU A 262 3.26 8.09 19.37
CA GLU A 262 4.31 8.89 19.99
C GLU A 262 5.57 8.86 19.10
N ALA A 263 6.29 9.98 19.06
CA ALA A 263 7.47 10.13 18.21
C ALA A 263 8.51 9.04 18.47
N ILE A 264 8.95 8.40 17.39
CA ILE A 264 10.04 7.42 17.38
C ILE A 264 11.18 8.04 16.58
N TYR A 265 12.39 7.94 17.09
CA TYR A 265 13.58 8.50 16.46
C TYR A 265 14.58 7.40 16.15
N ASP A 266 15.38 7.60 15.11
CA ASP A 266 16.54 6.78 14.82
C ASP A 266 17.74 7.13 15.72
N GLU A 267 18.90 6.50 15.42
CA GLU A 267 20.14 6.70 16.18
C GLU A 267 20.75 8.09 15.98
N ASP A 268 20.43 8.77 14.88
CA ASP A 268 20.88 10.12 14.54
C ASP A 268 19.94 11.21 15.08
N GLY A 269 18.81 10.81 15.66
CA GLY A 269 17.80 11.69 16.24
C GLY A 269 16.80 12.20 15.21
N GLU A 270 16.73 11.62 14.01
CA GLU A 270 15.73 11.92 12.99
C GLU A 270 14.43 11.17 13.30
N ARG A 271 13.29 11.86 13.14
CA ARG A 271 11.98 11.27 13.42
C ARG A 271 11.57 10.29 12.32
N LEU A 272 11.13 9.10 12.74
CA LEU A 272 10.67 8.04 11.84
C LEU A 272 9.15 8.14 11.57
N PRO A 273 8.68 7.81 10.34
CA PRO A 273 7.29 8.02 9.90
C PRO A 273 6.35 6.92 10.41
N ALA A 274 6.23 6.73 11.71
CA ALA A 274 5.29 5.78 12.30
C ALA A 274 3.84 6.22 12.09
N THR A 275 2.99 5.30 11.59
CA THR A 275 1.58 5.59 11.34
C THR A 275 0.73 4.33 11.38
N TYR A 276 -0.44 4.38 12.02
CA TYR A 276 -1.42 3.30 12.01
C TYR A 276 -2.27 3.25 10.73
N ALA A 277 -2.19 4.26 9.86
CA ALA A 277 -2.89 4.23 8.58
C ALA A 277 -2.28 3.24 7.58
N ASN A 278 -1.04 2.81 7.78
CA ASN A 278 -0.33 1.91 6.87
C ASN A 278 -0.66 0.43 7.14
N PHE A 279 -1.97 0.11 7.17
CA PHE A 279 -2.49 -1.25 7.38
C PHE A 279 -2.82 -1.95 6.06
N LEU A 280 -2.77 -3.29 6.06
CA LEU A 280 -3.15 -4.16 4.95
C LEU A 280 -4.54 -4.75 5.20
N ILE A 281 -5.45 -4.62 4.24
CA ILE A 281 -6.76 -5.27 4.27
C ILE A 281 -6.64 -6.62 3.56
N MET A 282 -7.01 -7.70 4.24
CA MET A 282 -7.06 -9.07 3.72
C MET A 282 -8.49 -9.59 3.69
N ASN A 283 -8.72 -10.79 3.12
CA ASN A 283 -10.07 -11.38 3.05
C ASN A 283 -10.73 -11.50 4.43
N GLU A 284 -10.00 -12.01 5.44
CA GLU A 284 -10.54 -12.34 6.76
C GLU A 284 -9.94 -11.48 7.88
N ALA A 285 -8.90 -10.70 7.60
CA ALA A 285 -8.17 -9.92 8.59
C ALA A 285 -7.79 -8.53 8.08
N VAL A 286 -7.46 -7.64 9.01
CA VAL A 286 -6.69 -6.42 8.77
C VAL A 286 -5.40 -6.53 9.57
N LEU A 287 -4.27 -6.56 8.89
CA LEU A 287 -2.97 -6.48 9.54
C LEU A 287 -2.59 -5.01 9.70
N TYR A 288 -2.29 -4.59 10.92
CA TYR A 288 -1.94 -3.19 11.16
C TYR A 288 -0.58 -3.07 11.87
N PRO A 289 0.19 -2.02 11.60
CA PRO A 289 1.48 -1.82 12.25
C PRO A 289 1.28 -1.48 13.74
N THR A 290 2.13 -2.05 14.59
CA THR A 290 2.27 -1.67 16.00
C THR A 290 3.67 -1.16 16.26
N TYR A 291 3.80 -0.32 17.29
CA TYR A 291 5.05 0.40 17.56
C TYR A 291 5.51 0.26 19.02
N ALA A 292 5.11 -0.80 19.72
CA ALA A 292 5.34 -1.03 21.15
C ALA A 292 4.79 0.11 22.03
N GLN A 293 3.66 0.66 21.64
CA GLN A 293 2.91 1.71 22.34
C GLN A 293 1.52 1.16 22.73
N PRO A 294 1.39 0.38 23.82
CA PRO A 294 0.21 -0.45 24.08
C PRO A 294 -1.13 0.29 24.05
N GLU A 295 -1.17 1.55 24.52
CA GLU A 295 -2.39 2.36 24.54
C GLU A 295 -2.78 2.80 23.12
N ASN A 296 -1.82 3.31 22.34
CA ASN A 296 -2.04 3.72 20.96
C ASN A 296 -2.31 2.52 20.05
N ASP A 297 -1.53 1.43 20.20
CA ASP A 297 -1.73 0.18 19.46
C ASP A 297 -3.16 -0.37 19.68
N ALA A 298 -3.63 -0.40 20.95
CA ALA A 298 -4.98 -0.86 21.26
C ALA A 298 -6.08 0.08 20.75
N ARG A 299 -5.85 1.40 20.79
CA ARG A 299 -6.79 2.38 20.25
C ARG A 299 -6.90 2.28 18.73
N ALA A 300 -5.79 2.10 18.02
CA ALA A 300 -5.78 1.87 16.58
C ALA A 300 -6.55 0.60 16.22
N ALA A 301 -6.35 -0.50 16.96
CA ALA A 301 -7.11 -1.75 16.77
C ALA A 301 -8.62 -1.54 16.92
N GLN A 302 -9.07 -0.75 17.90
CA GLN A 302 -10.50 -0.45 18.10
C GLN A 302 -11.09 0.32 16.90
N VAL A 303 -10.39 1.32 16.39
CA VAL A 303 -10.83 2.10 15.21
C VAL A 303 -10.91 1.19 13.98
N LEU A 304 -9.92 0.32 13.77
CA LEU A 304 -9.92 -0.62 12.65
C LEU A 304 -11.02 -1.68 12.78
N ALA A 305 -11.33 -2.15 13.98
CA ALA A 305 -12.46 -3.06 14.21
C ALA A 305 -13.82 -2.40 13.90
N GLU A 306 -13.95 -1.09 14.12
CA GLU A 306 -15.12 -0.31 13.70
C GLU A 306 -15.18 -0.10 12.18
N ALA A 307 -14.03 0.13 11.54
CA ALA A 307 -13.94 0.33 10.09
C ALA A 307 -14.19 -0.97 9.30
N PHE A 308 -13.81 -2.12 9.86
CA PHE A 308 -13.86 -3.42 9.19
C PHE A 308 -14.59 -4.47 10.04
N PRO A 309 -15.91 -4.31 10.28
CA PRO A 309 -16.66 -5.26 11.08
C PRO A 309 -16.61 -6.65 10.45
N GLY A 310 -16.30 -7.66 11.27
CA GLY A 310 -16.22 -9.05 10.86
C GLY A 310 -14.83 -9.51 10.35
N ARG A 311 -13.84 -8.61 10.28
CA ARG A 311 -12.43 -8.98 10.06
C ARG A 311 -11.66 -9.06 11.38
N GLU A 312 -10.74 -10.01 11.48
CA GLU A 312 -9.80 -10.09 12.58
C GLU A 312 -8.79 -8.92 12.50
N ILE A 313 -8.53 -8.23 13.60
CA ILE A 313 -7.56 -7.14 13.66
C ILE A 313 -6.27 -7.67 14.30
N VAL A 314 -5.19 -7.72 13.52
CA VAL A 314 -3.92 -8.36 13.90
C VAL A 314 -2.79 -7.33 13.89
N GLY A 315 -2.18 -7.09 15.05
CA GLY A 315 -1.04 -6.20 15.18
C GLY A 315 0.28 -6.89 14.79
N ILE A 316 1.10 -6.18 14.03
CA ILE A 316 2.45 -6.58 13.62
C ILE A 316 3.43 -5.50 14.08
N ASP A 317 4.47 -5.88 14.82
CA ASP A 317 5.54 -4.95 15.21
C ASP A 317 6.33 -4.51 13.96
N CYS A 318 6.13 -3.26 13.56
CA CYS A 318 6.73 -2.66 12.37
C CYS A 318 7.85 -1.65 12.69
N ARG A 319 8.37 -1.66 13.91
CA ARG A 319 9.49 -0.78 14.29
C ARG A 319 10.73 -0.99 13.43
N ALA A 320 10.95 -2.21 12.93
CA ALA A 320 12.01 -2.49 11.97
C ALA A 320 11.75 -1.77 10.64
N LEU A 321 10.50 -1.78 10.13
CA LEU A 321 10.16 -1.24 8.82
C LEU A 321 10.32 0.28 8.74
N ILE A 322 9.89 1.01 9.77
CA ILE A 322 9.98 2.48 9.78
C ILE A 322 11.41 3.02 9.77
N LYS A 323 12.42 2.20 10.10
CA LYS A 323 13.85 2.57 9.99
C LYS A 323 14.30 2.81 8.54
N GLN A 324 13.56 2.28 7.57
CA GLN A 324 13.71 2.56 6.13
C GLN A 324 12.48 3.32 5.59
N HIS A 325 11.89 4.17 6.43
CA HIS A 325 10.90 5.19 6.08
C HIS A 325 9.54 4.68 5.55
N GLY A 326 9.28 3.35 5.57
CA GLY A 326 8.00 2.73 5.21
C GLY A 326 7.43 1.87 6.33
N SER A 327 6.26 1.25 6.10
CA SER A 327 5.63 0.38 7.09
C SER A 327 4.95 -0.82 6.41
N LEU A 328 3.95 -1.44 7.07
CA LEU A 328 3.35 -2.71 6.71
C LEU A 328 2.69 -2.72 5.31
N HIS A 329 1.88 -1.71 5.01
CA HIS A 329 1.21 -1.62 3.71
C HIS A 329 2.20 -1.43 2.57
N CYS A 330 3.25 -0.64 2.79
CA CYS A 330 4.28 -0.35 1.81
C CYS A 330 5.02 -1.61 1.30
N VAL A 331 5.18 -2.64 2.14
CA VAL A 331 5.86 -3.89 1.74
C VAL A 331 4.90 -4.95 1.17
N THR A 332 3.61 -4.65 1.04
CA THR A 332 2.57 -5.59 0.61
C THR A 332 1.77 -5.08 -0.59
N MET A 333 1.34 -6.00 -1.48
CA MET A 333 0.36 -5.68 -2.53
C MET A 333 -0.67 -6.81 -2.65
N GLN A 334 -1.95 -6.46 -2.60
CA GLN A 334 -3.05 -7.39 -2.83
C GLN A 334 -3.35 -7.58 -4.31
N TYR A 335 -3.77 -8.79 -4.68
CA TYR A 335 -4.31 -9.10 -5.99
C TYR A 335 -5.73 -9.64 -5.88
N PRO A 336 -6.70 -9.16 -6.70
CA PRO A 336 -8.06 -9.66 -6.72
C PRO A 336 -8.17 -11.17 -7.04
N GLU A 337 -9.27 -11.81 -6.66
CA GLU A 337 -9.48 -13.26 -6.76
C GLU A 337 -9.23 -13.83 -8.16
N SER A 338 -9.57 -13.09 -9.23
CA SER A 338 -9.41 -13.52 -10.61
C SER A 338 -7.97 -13.57 -11.12
N VAL A 339 -7.02 -13.02 -10.37
CA VAL A 339 -5.60 -12.94 -10.78
C VAL A 339 -4.83 -14.24 -10.50
N LYS A 340 -5.34 -15.12 -9.62
CA LYS A 340 -4.67 -16.39 -9.32
C LYS A 340 -4.63 -17.29 -10.54
N ASN A 341 -3.42 -17.72 -10.95
CA ASN A 341 -3.28 -18.73 -11.97
C ASN A 341 -3.71 -20.11 -11.43
N GLN A 342 -4.70 -20.74 -12.06
CA GLN A 342 -5.20 -22.07 -11.68
C GLN A 342 -4.28 -23.22 -12.10
N ILE A 343 -3.22 -22.93 -12.88
CA ILE A 343 -2.32 -23.92 -13.47
C ILE A 343 -1.05 -24.14 -12.63
N ALA A 344 -0.77 -23.28 -11.66
CA ALA A 344 0.38 -23.41 -10.77
C ALA A 344 0.05 -24.30 -9.55
N GLN A 345 -0.14 -25.59 -9.78
CA GLN A 345 -0.08 -26.65 -8.76
C GLN A 345 1.01 -27.65 -9.12
#